data_479b7da86e3f6f45c1913814f0d8ce78
#
_entry.id   479b7da86e3f6f45c1913814f0d8ce78
#
_cell.length_a   1.000
_cell.length_b   1.000
_cell.length_c   1.000
_cell.angle_alpha   90.00
_cell.angle_beta   90.00
_cell.angle_gamma   90.00
#
_symmetry.space_group_name_H-M   'P 1'
#
loop_
_entity.id
_entity.type
_entity.pdbx_description
1 polymer ?
#
loop_
_entity_poly.entity_id
_entity_poly.type
_entity_poly.pdbx_seq_one_letter_code
_entity_poly.pdbx_strand_id
1 'polypeptide(L)'
;MPAPIRPVFITAHTATSALGRGLRAHLEALRARHSGLRANDFTAVALECAIGRVDGLEQVALRDEHALFECRNNRLAWLGIQQDDFLAQVRAAIARHGADRVALLAATSTSSIGATEEAYARLDGGRIAHDLRRPPVHTPHSLGIFLEQALGTRGPCLTTATACSSSAKIFAKAERMIRLRVVDAAVLVGV
;
A
#
# COMPACT_ATOMS: atom_id res chain seq x y z
N MET A 1 10.58 -31.04 -24.74
CA MET A 1 11.19 -30.03 -23.84
C MET A 1 10.08 -29.08 -23.37
N PRO A 2 9.99 -28.70 -22.10
CA PRO A 2 9.01 -27.71 -21.67
C PRO A 2 9.29 -26.38 -22.41
N ALA A 3 8.23 -25.68 -22.80
CA ALA A 3 8.36 -24.38 -23.45
C ALA A 3 9.11 -23.40 -22.53
N PRO A 4 9.98 -22.54 -23.09
CA PRO A 4 10.74 -21.59 -22.29
C PRO A 4 9.79 -20.68 -21.52
N ILE A 5 10.09 -20.46 -20.25
CA ILE A 5 9.33 -19.58 -19.38
C ILE A 5 9.51 -18.14 -19.89
N ARG A 6 8.44 -17.52 -20.38
CA ARG A 6 8.49 -16.11 -20.82
C ARG A 6 8.67 -15.20 -19.59
N PRO A 7 9.60 -14.24 -19.61
CA PRO A 7 9.77 -13.30 -18.51
C PRO A 7 8.56 -12.38 -18.36
N VAL A 8 8.24 -11.99 -17.12
CA VAL A 8 7.33 -10.90 -16.79
C VAL A 8 8.18 -9.69 -16.42
N PHE A 9 7.81 -8.51 -16.91
CA PHE A 9 8.59 -7.29 -16.77
C PHE A 9 7.97 -6.37 -15.70
N ILE A 10 8.82 -5.72 -14.90
CA ILE A 10 8.44 -4.58 -14.08
C ILE A 10 8.56 -3.35 -14.97
N THR A 11 7.45 -2.73 -15.32
CA THR A 11 7.39 -1.59 -16.25
C THR A 11 7.40 -0.24 -15.56
N ALA A 12 6.99 -0.19 -14.29
CA ALA A 12 7.05 1.00 -13.44
C ALA A 12 7.26 0.59 -11.99
N HIS A 13 7.92 1.43 -11.22
CA HIS A 13 8.09 1.23 -9.78
C HIS A 13 8.27 2.57 -9.08
N THR A 14 8.00 2.60 -7.81
CA THR A 14 8.20 3.75 -6.91
C THR A 14 8.49 3.25 -5.51
N ALA A 15 9.01 4.12 -4.66
CA ALA A 15 9.24 3.84 -3.26
C ALA A 15 8.98 5.10 -2.42
N THR A 16 8.42 4.92 -1.22
CA THR A 16 8.23 5.97 -0.23
C THR A 16 8.55 5.39 1.15
N SER A 17 9.44 6.03 1.88
CA SER A 17 9.86 5.59 3.21
C SER A 17 10.37 6.79 4.03
N ALA A 18 10.94 6.53 5.19
CA ALA A 18 11.61 7.55 5.99
C ALA A 18 12.84 8.17 5.31
N LEU A 19 13.36 7.58 4.23
CA LEU A 19 14.43 8.17 3.40
C LEU A 19 13.91 9.26 2.45
N GLY A 20 12.59 9.34 2.25
CA GLY A 20 11.96 10.33 1.38
C GLY A 20 10.86 9.72 0.50
N ARG A 21 10.35 10.53 -0.42
CA ARG A 21 9.28 10.17 -1.36
C ARG A 21 9.84 10.07 -2.76
N GLY A 22 9.57 8.96 -3.43
CA GLY A 22 10.01 8.69 -4.78
C GLY A 22 11.46 8.17 -4.86
N LEU A 23 11.79 7.62 -6.02
CA LEU A 23 13.06 6.94 -6.26
C LEU A 23 14.26 7.87 -6.16
N ARG A 24 14.11 9.12 -6.60
CA ARG A 24 15.20 10.10 -6.55
C ARG A 24 15.64 10.39 -5.12
N ALA A 25 14.68 10.66 -4.22
CA ALA A 25 14.95 10.91 -2.81
C ALA A 25 15.66 9.71 -2.15
N HIS A 26 15.21 8.49 -2.45
CA HIS A 26 15.87 7.28 -1.97
C HIS A 26 17.29 7.14 -2.47
N LEU A 27 17.52 7.37 -3.76
CA LEU A 27 18.86 7.28 -4.35
C LEU A 27 19.83 8.30 -3.75
N GLU A 28 19.36 9.54 -3.56
CA GLU A 28 20.14 10.60 -2.94
C GLU A 28 20.49 10.27 -1.48
N ALA A 29 19.50 9.83 -0.69
CA ALA A 29 19.72 9.44 0.71
C ALA A 29 20.69 8.25 0.83
N LEU A 30 20.55 7.23 -0.01
CA LEU A 30 21.44 6.06 0.00
C LEU A 30 22.87 6.42 -0.41
N ARG A 31 23.05 7.27 -1.42
CA ARG A 31 24.38 7.77 -1.83
C ARG A 31 25.04 8.60 -0.74
N ALA A 32 24.27 9.43 -0.06
CA ALA A 32 24.74 10.23 1.06
C ALA A 32 24.90 9.42 2.36
N ARG A 33 24.56 8.13 2.37
CA ARG A 33 24.49 7.28 3.58
C ARG A 33 23.64 7.93 4.68
N HIS A 34 22.59 8.63 4.29
CA HIS A 34 21.67 9.29 5.21
C HIS A 34 20.72 8.25 5.81
N SER A 35 20.55 8.30 7.15
CA SER A 35 19.55 7.51 7.86
C SER A 35 18.23 8.28 7.92
N GLY A 36 17.12 7.64 7.57
CA GLY A 36 15.77 8.19 7.79
C GLY A 36 15.27 8.02 9.22
N LEU A 37 16.10 7.46 10.11
CA LEU A 37 15.72 7.26 11.51
C LEU A 37 15.95 8.54 12.32
N ARG A 38 15.03 8.81 13.25
CA ARG A 38 15.11 9.93 14.20
C ARG A 38 14.59 9.51 15.58
N ALA A 39 14.82 10.32 16.61
CA ALA A 39 14.26 10.06 17.93
C ALA A 39 12.73 9.93 17.86
N ASN A 40 12.17 9.07 18.69
CA ASN A 40 10.74 8.82 18.71
C ASN A 40 9.97 10.09 19.12
N ASP A 41 9.19 10.59 18.19
CA ASP A 41 8.29 11.74 18.32
C ASP A 41 6.84 11.38 17.94
N PHE A 42 6.52 10.09 17.88
CA PHE A 42 5.26 9.61 17.28
C PHE A 42 4.24 9.13 18.31
N THR A 43 4.68 8.57 19.42
CA THR A 43 3.77 7.97 20.41
C THR A 43 3.71 8.84 21.67
N ALA A 44 2.56 8.80 22.38
CA ALA A 44 2.40 9.41 23.70
C ALA A 44 3.24 8.70 24.77
N VAL A 45 3.72 7.49 24.50
CA VAL A 45 4.60 6.75 25.39
C VAL A 45 6.04 7.17 25.12
N ALA A 46 6.73 7.64 26.16
CA ALA A 46 8.14 8.03 26.09
C ALA A 46 9.03 6.77 25.98
N LEU A 47 9.18 6.27 24.76
CA LEU A 47 10.14 5.20 24.47
C LEU A 47 11.38 5.82 23.85
N GLU A 48 12.53 5.62 24.49
CA GLU A 48 13.83 5.99 23.94
C GLU A 48 14.24 5.03 22.81
N CYS A 49 13.75 5.29 21.61
CA CYS A 49 14.07 4.49 20.42
C CYS A 49 14.14 5.38 19.19
N ALA A 50 14.77 4.86 18.15
CA ALA A 50 14.77 5.49 16.83
C ALA A 50 13.62 4.96 15.98
N ILE A 51 12.92 5.87 15.31
CA ILE A 51 11.80 5.53 14.43
C ILE A 51 12.01 6.11 13.03
N GLY A 52 11.46 5.42 12.00
CA GLY A 52 11.37 5.94 10.65
C GLY A 52 9.97 6.52 10.40
N ARG A 53 9.89 7.82 10.12
CA ARG A 53 8.64 8.48 9.75
C ARG A 53 8.67 8.95 8.31
N VAL A 54 7.56 8.79 7.61
CA VAL A 54 7.36 9.38 6.28
C VAL A 54 6.87 10.81 6.46
N ASP A 55 7.68 11.77 6.04
CA ASP A 55 7.37 13.18 6.20
C ASP A 55 6.12 13.57 5.42
N GLY A 56 5.25 14.36 6.05
CA GLY A 56 4.00 14.85 5.48
C GLY A 56 2.90 13.79 5.35
N LEU A 57 3.07 12.58 5.90
CA LEU A 57 2.00 11.57 5.89
C LEU A 57 0.77 12.02 6.67
N GLU A 58 0.97 12.73 7.77
CA GLU A 58 -0.12 13.18 8.64
C GLU A 58 -0.95 14.33 7.99
N GLN A 59 -0.40 15.00 6.97
CA GLN A 59 -1.10 16.02 6.18
C GLN A 59 -1.84 15.45 4.96
N VAL A 60 -1.64 14.17 4.65
CA VAL A 60 -2.38 13.50 3.59
C VAL A 60 -3.77 13.15 4.11
N ALA A 61 -4.80 13.53 3.35
CA ALA A 61 -6.16 13.03 3.54
C ALA A 61 -6.56 12.23 2.31
N LEU A 62 -7.35 11.19 2.50
CA LEU A 62 -8.03 10.54 1.39
C LEU A 62 -9.14 11.46 0.89
N ARG A 63 -9.55 11.31 -0.38
CA ARG A 63 -10.69 12.05 -0.93
C ARG A 63 -11.97 11.70 -0.18
N ASP A 64 -12.93 12.59 -0.16
CA ASP A 64 -14.22 12.40 0.53
C ASP A 64 -14.93 11.11 0.11
N GLU A 65 -14.85 10.75 -1.17
CA GLU A 65 -15.37 9.49 -1.71
C GLU A 65 -14.76 8.23 -1.11
N HIS A 66 -13.57 8.36 -0.50
CA HIS A 66 -12.82 7.29 0.16
C HIS A 66 -12.73 7.45 1.68
N ALA A 67 -13.53 8.35 2.28
CA ALA A 67 -13.49 8.66 3.70
C ALA A 67 -13.69 7.41 4.61
N LEU A 68 -14.46 6.42 4.16
CA LEU A 68 -14.65 5.17 4.87
C LEU A 68 -13.39 4.32 5.01
N PHE A 69 -12.38 4.57 4.17
CA PHE A 69 -11.09 3.89 4.20
C PHE A 69 -10.00 4.69 4.90
N GLU A 70 -10.37 5.81 5.52
CA GLU A 70 -9.43 6.74 6.13
C GLU A 70 -8.66 6.08 7.28
N CYS A 71 -7.39 5.81 7.06
CA CYS A 71 -6.43 5.34 8.04
C CYS A 71 -5.00 5.60 7.56
N ARG A 72 -4.06 5.61 8.48
CA ARG A 72 -2.65 5.92 8.20
C ARG A 72 -2.01 5.00 7.16
N ASN A 73 -2.36 3.70 7.18
CA ASN A 73 -1.86 2.71 6.20
C ASN A 73 -2.30 3.04 4.77
N ASN A 74 -3.58 3.37 4.59
CA ASN A 74 -4.12 3.71 3.27
C ASN A 74 -3.64 5.08 2.77
N ARG A 75 -3.45 6.05 3.66
CA ARG A 75 -2.77 7.33 3.33
C ARG A 75 -1.35 7.11 2.82
N LEU A 76 -0.59 6.22 3.47
CA LEU A 76 0.77 5.92 3.05
C LEU A 76 0.81 5.30 1.65
N ALA A 77 -0.07 4.33 1.39
CA ALA A 77 -0.22 3.77 0.06
C ALA A 77 -0.56 4.85 -0.98
N TRP A 78 -1.56 5.69 -0.66
CA TRP A 78 -1.98 6.78 -1.54
C TRP A 78 -0.87 7.78 -1.82
N LEU A 79 -0.13 8.17 -0.79
CA LEU A 79 1.04 9.05 -0.93
C LEU A 79 2.12 8.42 -1.82
N GLY A 80 2.38 7.13 -1.64
CA GLY A 80 3.41 6.41 -2.38
C GLY A 80 3.10 6.28 -3.86
N ILE A 81 1.89 5.88 -4.23
CA ILE A 81 1.54 5.67 -5.65
C ILE A 81 1.48 6.95 -6.49
N GLN A 82 1.48 8.12 -5.85
CA GLN A 82 1.53 9.41 -6.54
C GLN A 82 2.94 9.86 -6.93
N GLN A 83 3.98 9.13 -6.52
CA GLN A 83 5.36 9.46 -6.83
C GLN A 83 5.80 8.86 -8.18
N ASP A 84 6.84 9.43 -8.77
CA ASP A 84 7.55 8.90 -9.96
C ASP A 84 6.64 8.60 -11.17
N ASP A 85 5.56 9.37 -11.34
CA ASP A 85 4.55 9.15 -12.38
C ASP A 85 3.86 7.75 -12.33
N PHE A 86 4.01 7.02 -11.21
CA PHE A 86 3.50 5.66 -11.08
C PHE A 86 2.00 5.59 -11.30
N LEU A 87 1.23 6.54 -10.77
CA LEU A 87 -0.22 6.60 -10.97
C LEU A 87 -0.59 6.78 -12.46
N ALA A 88 0.17 7.59 -13.19
CA ALA A 88 -0.02 7.76 -14.63
C ALA A 88 0.25 6.45 -15.39
N GLN A 89 1.28 5.70 -15.01
CA GLN A 89 1.59 4.39 -15.58
C GLN A 89 0.48 3.36 -15.32
N VAL A 90 -0.09 3.37 -14.11
CA VAL A 90 -1.26 2.50 -13.78
C VAL A 90 -2.45 2.84 -14.68
N ARG A 91 -2.77 4.13 -14.83
CA ARG A 91 -3.86 4.57 -15.72
C ARG A 91 -3.61 4.18 -17.17
N ALA A 92 -2.38 4.30 -17.64
CA ALA A 92 -2.00 3.86 -18.99
C ALA A 92 -2.16 2.35 -19.16
N ALA A 93 -1.83 1.54 -18.17
CA ALA A 93 -2.03 0.10 -18.20
C ALA A 93 -3.52 -0.26 -18.25
N ILE A 94 -4.36 0.42 -17.46
CA ILE A 94 -5.82 0.24 -17.48
C ILE A 94 -6.40 0.64 -18.86
N ALA A 95 -5.97 1.76 -19.40
CA ALA A 95 -6.42 2.20 -20.73
C ALA A 95 -6.00 1.24 -21.84
N ARG A 96 -4.81 0.64 -21.72
CA ARG A 96 -4.27 -0.29 -22.72
C ARG A 96 -4.92 -1.67 -22.70
N HIS A 97 -5.16 -2.21 -21.49
CA HIS A 97 -5.57 -3.60 -21.33
C HIS A 97 -7.04 -3.77 -20.96
N GLY A 98 -7.69 -2.69 -20.51
CA GLY A 98 -9.02 -2.73 -19.89
C GLY A 98 -8.94 -2.96 -18.38
N ALA A 99 -9.87 -2.35 -17.63
CA ALA A 99 -9.88 -2.41 -16.17
C ALA A 99 -9.98 -3.85 -15.62
N ASP A 100 -10.73 -4.71 -16.30
CA ASP A 100 -10.94 -6.12 -15.93
C ASP A 100 -9.70 -7.00 -16.15
N ARG A 101 -8.73 -6.50 -16.95
CA ARG A 101 -7.49 -7.20 -17.28
C ARG A 101 -6.29 -6.72 -16.48
N VAL A 102 -6.49 -5.83 -15.51
CA VAL A 102 -5.46 -5.34 -14.59
C VAL A 102 -5.78 -5.80 -13.17
N ALA A 103 -4.94 -6.68 -12.62
CA ALA A 103 -5.08 -7.11 -11.22
C ALA A 103 -4.53 -6.06 -10.26
N LEU A 104 -5.10 -6.01 -9.05
CA LEU A 104 -4.52 -5.30 -7.90
C LEU A 104 -4.11 -6.30 -6.83
N LEU A 105 -2.82 -6.32 -6.50
CA LEU A 105 -2.25 -7.20 -5.49
C LEU A 105 -1.64 -6.36 -4.38
N ALA A 106 -2.34 -6.30 -3.25
CA ALA A 106 -1.88 -5.60 -2.05
C ALA A 106 -1.12 -6.55 -1.12
N ALA A 107 -0.09 -6.04 -0.48
CA ALA A 107 0.69 -6.73 0.54
C ALA A 107 0.83 -5.86 1.78
N THR A 108 0.56 -6.43 2.93
CA THR A 108 0.70 -5.74 4.22
C THR A 108 1.03 -6.74 5.32
N SER A 109 1.70 -6.30 6.37
CA SER A 109 1.89 -7.14 7.56
C SER A 109 0.67 -7.09 8.48
N THR A 110 0.20 -5.90 8.78
CA THR A 110 -0.80 -5.64 9.83
C THR A 110 -1.95 -4.76 9.35
N SER A 111 -1.92 -4.30 8.08
CA SER A 111 -2.92 -3.40 7.51
C SER A 111 -3.13 -2.16 8.41
N SER A 112 -4.36 -1.83 8.71
CA SER A 112 -4.78 -0.67 9.52
C SER A 112 -4.85 -0.98 11.02
N ILE A 113 -3.95 -1.80 11.56
CA ILE A 113 -3.99 -2.23 12.96
C ILE A 113 -4.01 -1.04 13.93
N GLY A 114 -3.27 0.04 13.67
CA GLY A 114 -3.26 1.23 14.52
C GLY A 114 -4.64 1.89 14.66
N ALA A 115 -5.44 1.93 13.58
CA ALA A 115 -6.82 2.42 13.65
C ALA A 115 -7.73 1.46 14.44
N THR A 116 -7.44 0.17 14.40
CA THR A 116 -8.16 -0.84 15.18
C THR A 116 -7.79 -0.73 16.66
N GLU A 117 -6.52 -0.55 16.99
CA GLU A 117 -6.04 -0.31 18.36
C GLU A 117 -6.67 0.96 18.95
N GLU A 118 -6.74 2.05 18.20
CA GLU A 118 -7.42 3.27 18.61
C GLU A 118 -8.91 3.01 18.93
N ALA A 119 -9.58 2.26 18.06
CA ALA A 119 -10.98 1.91 18.26
C ALA A 119 -11.20 1.07 19.53
N TYR A 120 -10.29 0.13 19.80
CA TYR A 120 -10.34 -0.68 21.04
C TYR A 120 -9.96 0.12 22.28
N ALA A 121 -9.01 1.04 22.22
CA ALA A 121 -8.65 1.91 23.33
C ALA A 121 -9.78 2.87 23.74
N ARG A 122 -10.73 3.14 22.83
CA ARG A 122 -11.88 4.04 23.04
C ARG A 122 -13.21 3.30 23.06
N LEU A 123 -13.24 2.08 23.62
CA LEU A 123 -14.48 1.35 23.81
C LEU A 123 -15.42 2.09 24.79
N ASP A 124 -16.70 2.20 24.43
CA ASP A 124 -17.76 2.72 25.25
C ASP A 124 -18.77 1.59 25.53
N GLY A 125 -18.93 1.24 26.82
CA GLY A 125 -19.76 0.14 27.23
C GLY A 125 -19.44 -1.21 26.54
N GLY A 126 -18.15 -1.48 26.23
CA GLY A 126 -17.70 -2.67 25.52
C GLY A 126 -17.94 -2.63 24.01
N ARG A 127 -18.32 -1.48 23.44
CA ARG A 127 -18.57 -1.30 22.01
C ARG A 127 -17.63 -0.25 21.43
N ILE A 128 -17.24 -0.41 20.16
CA ILE A 128 -16.51 0.60 19.43
C ILE A 128 -17.35 1.88 19.31
N ALA A 129 -16.76 3.02 19.67
CA ALA A 129 -17.38 4.33 19.56
C ALA A 129 -17.88 4.58 18.12
N HIS A 130 -19.01 5.29 17.97
CA HIS A 130 -19.69 5.43 16.69
C HIS A 130 -18.79 6.05 15.59
N ASP A 131 -18.01 7.06 15.94
CA ASP A 131 -17.07 7.74 15.04
C ASP A 131 -15.90 6.87 14.58
N LEU A 132 -15.59 5.79 15.32
CA LEU A 132 -14.55 4.81 15.00
C LEU A 132 -15.08 3.54 14.34
N ARG A 133 -16.38 3.41 14.16
CA ARG A 133 -17.00 2.29 13.45
C ARG A 133 -16.79 2.42 11.94
N ARG A 134 -15.63 1.98 11.49
CA ARG A 134 -15.27 1.96 10.06
C ARG A 134 -14.97 0.53 9.62
N PRO A 135 -16.01 -0.32 9.39
CA PRO A 135 -15.79 -1.73 9.06
C PRO A 135 -14.80 -2.00 7.93
N PRO A 136 -14.76 -1.18 6.85
CA PRO A 136 -13.77 -1.38 5.79
C PRO A 136 -12.32 -1.18 6.25
N VAL A 137 -12.09 -0.37 7.30
CA VAL A 137 -10.74 -0.13 7.84
C VAL A 137 -10.24 -1.30 8.68
N HIS A 138 -11.15 -1.94 9.45
CA HIS A 138 -10.79 -2.98 10.42
C HIS A 138 -10.61 -4.38 9.82
N THR A 139 -10.25 -4.45 8.54
CA THR A 139 -10.01 -5.71 7.83
C THR A 139 -8.63 -5.70 7.17
N PRO A 140 -7.91 -6.83 7.10
CA PRO A 140 -6.66 -6.92 6.36
C PRO A 140 -6.79 -6.53 4.88
N HIS A 141 -7.99 -6.66 4.30
CA HIS A 141 -8.26 -6.34 2.90
C HIS A 141 -8.59 -4.85 2.66
N SER A 142 -8.60 -4.01 3.71
CA SER A 142 -8.86 -2.58 3.61
C SER A 142 -8.03 -1.88 2.52
N LEU A 143 -6.73 -2.16 2.50
CA LEU A 143 -5.80 -1.61 1.51
C LEU A 143 -6.19 -1.98 0.07
N GLY A 144 -6.52 -3.25 -0.15
CA GLY A 144 -6.92 -3.75 -1.48
C GLY A 144 -8.19 -3.07 -1.98
N ILE A 145 -9.24 -3.06 -1.17
CA ILE A 145 -10.54 -2.45 -1.55
C ILE A 145 -10.39 -0.95 -1.82
N PHE A 146 -9.65 -0.25 -0.95
CA PHE A 146 -9.38 1.19 -1.13
C PHE A 146 -8.70 1.46 -2.46
N LEU A 147 -7.59 0.77 -2.74
CA LEU A 147 -6.81 1.00 -3.95
C LEU A 147 -7.55 0.56 -5.21
N GLU A 148 -8.34 -0.51 -5.17
CA GLU A 148 -9.19 -0.93 -6.28
C GLU A 148 -10.14 0.18 -6.71
N GLN A 149 -10.82 0.79 -5.74
CA GLN A 149 -11.73 1.91 -6.00
C GLN A 149 -10.97 3.15 -6.47
N ALA A 150 -9.87 3.50 -5.81
CA ALA A 150 -9.10 4.71 -6.12
C ALA A 150 -8.40 4.66 -7.48
N LEU A 151 -8.01 3.47 -7.94
CA LEU A 151 -7.35 3.25 -9.22
C LEU A 151 -8.32 2.91 -10.35
N GLY A 152 -9.51 2.41 -10.02
CA GLY A 152 -10.52 1.98 -10.99
C GLY A 152 -10.17 0.65 -11.68
N THR A 153 -9.38 -0.22 -11.04
CA THR A 153 -9.16 -1.59 -11.52
C THR A 153 -10.41 -2.43 -11.25
N ARG A 154 -10.69 -3.41 -12.10
CA ARG A 154 -11.81 -4.35 -11.95
C ARG A 154 -11.38 -5.80 -12.19
N GLY A 155 -10.11 -6.04 -12.39
CA GLY A 155 -9.54 -7.37 -12.36
C GLY A 155 -9.46 -7.93 -10.94
N PRO A 156 -8.88 -9.12 -10.75
CA PRO A 156 -8.73 -9.70 -9.42
C PRO A 156 -8.04 -8.77 -8.43
N CYS A 157 -8.68 -8.51 -7.29
CA CYS A 157 -8.14 -7.73 -6.19
C CYS A 157 -7.87 -8.65 -4.99
N LEU A 158 -6.59 -8.79 -4.62
CA LEU A 158 -6.17 -9.70 -3.56
C LEU A 158 -5.24 -8.99 -2.58
N THR A 159 -5.44 -9.22 -1.28
CA THR A 159 -4.50 -8.81 -0.23
C THR A 159 -3.77 -10.02 0.34
N THR A 160 -2.47 -9.90 0.49
CA THR A 160 -1.62 -10.89 1.14
C THR A 160 -1.09 -10.31 2.45
N ALA A 161 -1.44 -10.96 3.57
CA ALA A 161 -0.99 -10.59 4.90
C ALA A 161 -0.29 -11.79 5.53
N THR A 162 1.01 -11.92 5.25
CA THR A 162 1.88 -12.99 5.74
C THR A 162 3.17 -12.42 6.33
N ALA A 163 3.03 -11.35 7.10
CA ALA A 163 4.12 -10.62 7.72
C ALA A 163 5.20 -10.19 6.70
N CYS A 164 6.46 -10.36 7.01
CA CYS A 164 7.61 -9.89 6.19
C CYS A 164 7.65 -10.46 4.76
N SER A 165 6.99 -11.60 4.51
CA SER A 165 6.97 -12.26 3.20
C SER A 165 5.85 -11.78 2.27
N SER A 166 4.96 -10.90 2.74
CA SER A 166 3.77 -10.48 1.98
C SER A 166 4.14 -9.91 0.62
N SER A 167 5.07 -8.96 0.57
CA SER A 167 5.47 -8.28 -0.66
C SER A 167 6.09 -9.24 -1.68
N ALA A 168 6.95 -10.16 -1.26
CA ALA A 168 7.52 -11.16 -2.16
C ALA A 168 6.45 -12.06 -2.79
N LYS A 169 5.43 -12.43 -2.01
CA LYS A 169 4.36 -13.33 -2.46
C LYS A 169 3.45 -12.70 -3.52
N ILE A 170 3.23 -11.40 -3.48
CA ILE A 170 2.40 -10.74 -4.52
C ILE A 170 3.09 -10.73 -5.88
N PHE A 171 4.42 -10.67 -5.95
CA PHE A 171 5.16 -10.83 -7.22
C PHE A 171 4.93 -12.22 -7.82
N ALA A 172 5.04 -13.28 -7.01
CA ALA A 172 4.80 -14.63 -7.48
C ALA A 172 3.34 -14.85 -7.93
N LYS A 173 2.37 -14.19 -7.26
CA LYS A 173 0.96 -14.23 -7.68
C LYS A 173 0.76 -13.51 -9.00
N ALA A 174 1.30 -12.30 -9.16
CA ALA A 174 1.21 -11.53 -10.40
C ALA A 174 1.78 -12.32 -11.59
N GLU A 175 2.97 -12.88 -11.41
CA GLU A 175 3.61 -13.70 -12.44
C GLU A 175 2.72 -14.86 -12.91
N ARG A 176 2.15 -15.62 -11.95
CA ARG A 176 1.25 -16.73 -12.26
C ARG A 176 0.00 -16.28 -12.99
N MET A 177 -0.64 -15.18 -12.54
CA MET A 177 -1.87 -14.67 -13.16
C MET A 177 -1.62 -14.19 -14.59
N ILE A 178 -0.50 -13.50 -14.84
CA ILE A 178 -0.13 -13.04 -16.18
C ILE A 178 0.19 -14.23 -17.09
N ARG A 179 0.97 -15.21 -16.60
CA ARG A 179 1.30 -16.42 -17.38
C ARG A 179 0.09 -17.26 -17.73
N LEU A 180 -0.85 -17.38 -16.82
CA LEU A 180 -2.13 -18.08 -17.03
C LEU A 180 -3.13 -17.25 -17.82
N ARG A 181 -2.77 -16.05 -18.25
CA ARG A 181 -3.64 -15.11 -18.98
C ARG A 181 -4.94 -14.76 -18.23
N VAL A 182 -4.92 -14.85 -16.91
CA VAL A 182 -6.03 -14.34 -16.08
C VAL A 182 -6.11 -12.82 -16.21
N VAL A 183 -4.93 -12.15 -16.24
CA VAL A 183 -4.78 -10.72 -16.47
C VAL A 183 -3.61 -10.45 -17.43
N ASP A 184 -3.52 -9.23 -17.96
CA ASP A 184 -2.43 -8.79 -18.84
C ASP A 184 -1.43 -7.89 -18.11
N ALA A 185 -1.86 -7.27 -17.00
CA ALA A 185 -1.02 -6.48 -16.13
C ALA A 185 -1.44 -6.65 -14.67
N ALA A 186 -0.55 -6.28 -13.74
CA ALA A 186 -0.84 -6.26 -12.32
C ALA A 186 -0.19 -5.06 -11.65
N VAL A 187 -0.94 -4.38 -10.78
CA VAL A 187 -0.46 -3.36 -9.86
C VAL A 187 -0.15 -4.02 -8.53
N LEU A 188 1.08 -3.88 -8.07
CA LEU A 188 1.57 -4.46 -6.82
C LEU A 188 1.86 -3.33 -5.83
N VAL A 189 1.25 -3.37 -4.65
CA VAL A 189 1.44 -2.36 -3.60
C VAL A 189 1.77 -3.04 -2.28
N GLY A 190 2.94 -2.73 -1.72
CA GLY A 190 3.37 -3.18 -0.39
C GLY A 190 3.35 -2.02 0.61
N VAL A 191 2.67 -2.18 1.75
CA VAL A 191 2.57 -1.17 2.83
C VAL A 191 2.57 -1.84 4.20
#